data_07debaadd1067306bae51bbcd0a1cbc4
#
_entry.id   07debaadd1067306bae51bbcd0a1cbc4
#
_cell.length_a   1.000
_cell.length_b   1.000
_cell.length_c   1.000
_cell.angle_alpha   90.00
_cell.angle_beta   90.00
_cell.angle_gamma   90.00
#
_symmetry.space_group_name_H-M   'P 1'
#
loop_
_entity.id
_entity.type
_entity.pdbx_description
1 polymer ?
#
loop_
_entity_poly.entity_id
_entity_poly.type
_entity_poly.pdbx_seq_one_letter_code
_entity_poly.pdbx_strand_id
1 'polypeptide(L)'
;MGGEQRLIVVAGATGRQGGAVARRLLSQGTWRVRGLTRDPAKLAARALADMGVEMVRADFNDRASLDRAFEGAYGVFSMQNFWETGYEMEVRQGKNTADAAAAAGVQHLVYDSVGGADRNTGIPHFESKWEVERHIRTLGLPYTVFRPVFFMENFNTQSYRDSILDGRLAFGLQPETKLQMIAVEDIGAFVAMAFANRDRFLSQGIEIGGDVLTMPEVASHFGGVLGRPVEFVQLPLDEMREASPEWAVMLEWFETRGYRANVEELRRMHPGLLTFPQWLERSDWSSFAVSEAA
;
A
#
# COMPACT_ATOMS: atom_id res chain seq x y z
N MET A 1 -0.05 -9.15 34.89
CA MET A 1 0.33 -10.43 34.24
C MET A 1 0.45 -10.11 32.75
N GLY A 2 1.68 -9.92 32.26
CA GLY A 2 1.94 -9.68 30.85
C GLY A 2 1.76 -11.00 30.11
N GLY A 3 0.65 -11.14 29.38
CA GLY A 3 0.49 -12.25 28.44
C GLY A 3 1.60 -12.19 27.38
N GLU A 4 2.04 -13.33 26.90
CA GLU A 4 3.05 -13.42 25.84
C GLU A 4 2.53 -12.68 24.60
N GLN A 5 3.32 -11.71 24.09
CA GLN A 5 2.95 -10.94 22.90
C GLN A 5 2.83 -11.88 21.70
N ARG A 6 1.71 -11.80 20.99
CA ARG A 6 1.48 -12.58 19.78
C ARG A 6 2.38 -12.10 18.65
N LEU A 7 2.87 -13.04 17.84
CA LEU A 7 3.75 -12.76 16.72
C LEU A 7 2.96 -12.43 15.45
N ILE A 8 3.25 -11.26 14.84
CA ILE A 8 2.80 -10.91 13.50
C ILE A 8 3.99 -10.96 12.55
N VAL A 9 3.86 -11.70 11.46
CA VAL A 9 4.83 -11.73 10.38
C VAL A 9 4.42 -10.73 9.30
N VAL A 10 5.37 -9.90 8.85
CA VAL A 10 5.16 -8.85 7.86
C VAL A 10 5.97 -9.15 6.61
N ALA A 11 5.29 -9.55 5.54
CA ALA A 11 5.88 -9.69 4.22
C ALA A 11 6.22 -8.33 3.62
N GLY A 12 7.32 -8.26 2.84
CA GLY A 12 7.75 -7.01 2.23
C GLY A 12 8.13 -5.91 3.23
N ALA A 13 8.57 -6.27 4.45
CA ALA A 13 8.84 -5.35 5.55
C ALA A 13 9.81 -4.21 5.21
N THR A 14 10.76 -4.42 4.29
CA THR A 14 11.70 -3.39 3.84
C THR A 14 11.15 -2.45 2.76
N GLY A 15 9.94 -2.69 2.27
CA GLY A 15 9.23 -1.83 1.32
C GLY A 15 8.36 -0.76 1.99
N ARG A 16 7.70 0.05 1.17
CA ARG A 16 6.85 1.16 1.65
C ARG A 16 5.72 0.66 2.55
N GLN A 17 4.86 -0.22 2.04
CA GLN A 17 3.69 -0.74 2.74
C GLN A 17 4.06 -1.64 3.92
N GLY A 18 4.86 -2.69 3.70
CA GLY A 18 5.28 -3.58 4.78
C GLY A 18 6.05 -2.85 5.88
N GLY A 19 6.86 -1.86 5.51
CA GLY A 19 7.56 -1.01 6.49
C GLY A 19 6.61 -0.16 7.33
N ALA A 20 5.57 0.41 6.73
CA ALA A 20 4.52 1.14 7.46
C ALA A 20 3.76 0.23 8.42
N VAL A 21 3.40 -0.98 7.96
CA VAL A 21 2.76 -2.01 8.80
C VAL A 21 3.63 -2.41 9.97
N ALA A 22 4.91 -2.72 9.72
CA ALA A 22 5.85 -3.13 10.77
C ALA A 22 6.01 -2.04 11.85
N ARG A 23 6.25 -0.79 11.44
CA ARG A 23 6.35 0.35 12.36
C ARG A 23 5.07 0.57 13.16
N ARG A 24 3.91 0.49 12.50
CA ARG A 24 2.62 0.68 13.16
C ARG A 24 2.33 -0.39 14.20
N LEU A 25 2.60 -1.66 13.90
CA LEU A 25 2.43 -2.77 14.83
C LEU A 25 3.36 -2.63 16.05
N LEU A 26 4.63 -2.26 15.82
CA LEU A 26 5.57 -2.01 16.90
C LEU A 26 5.11 -0.86 17.82
N SER A 27 4.63 0.24 17.24
CA SER A 27 4.21 1.42 18.02
C SER A 27 3.03 1.13 18.97
N GLN A 28 2.26 0.06 18.72
CA GLN A 28 1.19 -0.37 19.62
C GLN A 28 1.71 -1.08 20.87
N GLY A 29 2.93 -1.61 20.85
CA GLY A 29 3.52 -2.31 21.99
C GLY A 29 2.85 -3.65 22.38
N THR A 30 1.87 -4.11 21.62
CA THR A 30 1.07 -5.32 21.89
C THR A 30 1.52 -6.54 21.09
N TRP A 31 2.35 -6.33 20.08
CA TRP A 31 2.76 -7.36 19.11
C TRP A 31 4.28 -7.56 19.13
N ARG A 32 4.70 -8.81 18.97
CA ARG A 32 6.03 -9.09 18.41
C ARG A 32 5.92 -9.02 16.90
N VAL A 33 6.90 -8.42 16.25
CA VAL A 33 6.89 -8.23 14.78
C VAL A 33 8.10 -8.93 14.18
N ARG A 34 7.85 -9.83 13.21
CA ARG A 34 8.85 -10.48 12.38
C ARG A 34 8.74 -9.94 10.96
N GLY A 35 9.80 -9.31 10.46
CA GLY A 35 9.85 -8.75 9.12
C GLY A 35 10.56 -9.70 8.15
N LEU A 36 9.97 -9.96 6.97
CA LEU A 36 10.59 -10.77 5.93
C LEU A 36 11.43 -9.91 4.99
N THR A 37 12.62 -10.41 4.66
CA THR A 37 13.51 -9.81 3.66
C THR A 37 14.36 -10.89 2.98
N ARG A 38 14.73 -10.66 1.72
CA ARG A 38 15.73 -11.51 1.03
C ARG A 38 17.15 -11.28 1.54
N ASP A 39 17.40 -10.10 2.12
CA ASP A 39 18.71 -9.73 2.63
C ASP A 39 18.60 -8.91 3.93
N PRO A 40 18.80 -9.55 5.10
CA PRO A 40 18.79 -8.88 6.39
C PRO A 40 19.93 -7.85 6.60
N ALA A 41 20.97 -7.88 5.76
CA ALA A 41 22.08 -6.94 5.84
C ALA A 41 21.81 -5.59 5.20
N LYS A 42 20.72 -5.46 4.41
CA LYS A 42 20.33 -4.18 3.79
C LYS A 42 20.02 -3.12 4.85
N LEU A 43 20.34 -1.86 4.53
CA LEU A 43 20.14 -0.72 5.42
C LEU A 43 18.69 -0.64 5.95
N ALA A 44 17.69 -0.80 5.09
CA ALA A 44 16.28 -0.78 5.49
C ALA A 44 15.91 -1.91 6.45
N ALA A 45 16.52 -3.10 6.32
CA ALA A 45 16.29 -4.21 7.24
C ALA A 45 16.95 -3.95 8.60
N ARG A 46 18.18 -3.42 8.60
CA ARG A 46 18.88 -3.04 9.85
C ARG A 46 18.12 -1.96 10.60
N ALA A 47 17.64 -0.93 9.91
CA ALA A 47 16.84 0.13 10.53
C ALA A 47 15.58 -0.42 11.23
N LEU A 48 14.91 -1.41 10.66
CA LEU A 48 13.78 -2.07 11.30
C LEU A 48 14.21 -2.95 12.47
N ALA A 49 15.35 -3.65 12.37
CA ALA A 49 15.91 -4.44 13.48
C ALA A 49 16.26 -3.55 14.67
N ASP A 50 16.87 -2.39 14.43
CA ASP A 50 17.20 -1.39 15.47
C ASP A 50 15.95 -0.86 16.18
N MET A 51 14.80 -0.87 15.51
CA MET A 51 13.49 -0.54 16.09
C MET A 51 12.85 -1.69 16.88
N GLY A 52 13.41 -2.91 16.81
CA GLY A 52 12.90 -4.09 17.51
C GLY A 52 12.12 -5.09 16.64
N VAL A 53 12.15 -4.96 15.29
CA VAL A 53 11.61 -5.99 14.38
C VAL A 53 12.56 -7.17 14.30
N GLU A 54 12.08 -8.39 14.50
CA GLU A 54 12.83 -9.61 14.24
C GLU A 54 12.97 -9.80 12.70
N MET A 55 14.11 -9.41 12.12
CA MET A 55 14.33 -9.54 10.69
C MET A 55 14.80 -10.95 10.33
N VAL A 56 14.03 -11.64 9.46
CA VAL A 56 14.36 -12.99 9.00
C VAL A 56 14.51 -13.04 7.49
N ARG A 57 15.42 -13.93 7.04
CA ARG A 57 15.59 -14.18 5.61
C ARG A 57 14.50 -15.11 5.10
N ALA A 58 13.71 -14.63 4.13
CA ALA A 58 12.72 -15.42 3.42
C ALA A 58 12.56 -14.91 1.98
N ASP A 59 12.20 -15.83 1.07
CA ASP A 59 11.91 -15.53 -0.33
C ASP A 59 10.52 -16.10 -0.67
N PHE A 60 9.67 -15.30 -1.29
CA PHE A 60 8.33 -15.72 -1.71
C PHE A 60 8.35 -16.88 -2.73
N ASN A 61 9.48 -17.11 -3.39
CA ASN A 61 9.68 -18.24 -4.31
C ASN A 61 10.20 -19.50 -3.61
N ASP A 62 10.66 -19.40 -2.38
CA ASP A 62 11.14 -20.51 -1.55
C ASP A 62 10.13 -20.81 -0.43
N ARG A 63 9.22 -21.77 -0.72
CA ARG A 63 8.18 -22.18 0.21
C ARG A 63 8.75 -22.63 1.56
N ALA A 64 9.84 -23.38 1.57
CA ALA A 64 10.45 -23.83 2.81
C ALA A 64 10.97 -22.67 3.67
N SER A 65 11.43 -21.57 3.05
CA SER A 65 11.81 -20.37 3.79
C SER A 65 10.59 -19.66 4.43
N LEU A 66 9.45 -19.66 3.74
CA LEU A 66 8.20 -19.11 4.26
C LEU A 66 7.65 -19.98 5.42
N ASP A 67 7.65 -21.30 5.27
CA ASP A 67 7.19 -22.21 6.32
C ASP A 67 7.97 -21.98 7.62
N ARG A 68 9.30 -21.88 7.55
CA ARG A 68 10.13 -21.52 8.72
C ARG A 68 9.84 -20.14 9.27
N ALA A 69 9.65 -19.16 8.38
CA ALA A 69 9.40 -17.77 8.79
C ALA A 69 8.05 -17.58 9.47
N PHE A 70 7.05 -18.42 9.16
CA PHE A 70 5.71 -18.36 9.75
C PHE A 70 5.52 -19.22 10.99
N GLU A 71 6.53 -19.97 11.38
CA GLU A 71 6.49 -20.80 12.58
C GLU A 71 6.16 -19.95 13.83
N GLY A 72 5.11 -20.34 14.54
CA GLY A 72 4.61 -19.65 15.74
C GLY A 72 3.89 -18.31 15.46
N ALA A 73 3.62 -17.96 14.21
CA ALA A 73 2.91 -16.74 13.87
C ALA A 73 1.43 -16.82 14.27
N TYR A 74 0.94 -15.78 14.95
CA TYR A 74 -0.48 -15.55 15.15
C TYR A 74 -1.13 -15.01 13.89
N GLY A 75 -0.46 -14.08 13.20
CA GLY A 75 -0.98 -13.48 11.98
C GLY A 75 0.11 -13.15 10.97
N VAL A 76 -0.29 -13.02 9.73
CA VAL A 76 0.59 -12.69 8.60
C VAL A 76 -0.01 -11.53 7.83
N PHE A 77 0.79 -10.48 7.60
CA PHE A 77 0.52 -9.48 6.57
C PHE A 77 1.22 -9.92 5.29
N SER A 78 0.48 -10.01 4.19
CA SER A 78 0.95 -10.46 2.88
C SER A 78 0.75 -9.41 1.82
N MET A 79 1.81 -9.07 1.09
CA MET A 79 1.79 -8.23 -0.10
C MET A 79 2.89 -8.69 -1.06
N GLN A 80 2.66 -8.57 -2.35
CA GLN A 80 3.61 -8.85 -3.42
C GLN A 80 3.76 -7.61 -4.30
N ASN A 81 4.86 -7.55 -5.07
CA ASN A 81 5.17 -6.40 -5.91
C ASN A 81 5.16 -6.77 -7.39
N PHE A 82 4.05 -6.48 -8.07
CA PHE A 82 3.89 -6.68 -9.50
C PHE A 82 5.01 -6.01 -10.33
N TRP A 83 5.38 -4.79 -9.97
CA TRP A 83 6.36 -4.01 -10.72
C TRP A 83 7.78 -4.57 -10.69
N GLU A 84 8.07 -5.42 -9.70
CA GLU A 84 9.35 -6.13 -9.61
C GLU A 84 9.34 -7.45 -10.37
N THR A 85 8.20 -8.14 -10.43
CA THR A 85 8.16 -9.55 -10.81
C THR A 85 7.19 -9.89 -11.94
N GLY A 86 6.27 -9.01 -12.29
CA GLY A 86 5.22 -9.23 -13.28
C GLY A 86 4.08 -10.12 -12.78
N TYR A 87 3.09 -10.33 -13.65
CA TYR A 87 1.82 -10.98 -13.33
C TYR A 87 1.97 -12.39 -12.74
N GLU A 88 2.56 -13.29 -13.51
CA GLU A 88 2.62 -14.71 -13.15
C GLU A 88 3.40 -14.94 -11.85
N MET A 89 4.47 -14.19 -11.67
CA MET A 89 5.30 -14.30 -10.49
C MET A 89 4.60 -13.70 -9.26
N GLU A 90 3.91 -12.57 -9.39
CA GLU A 90 3.12 -12.00 -8.30
C GLU A 90 2.05 -12.99 -7.83
N VAL A 91 1.32 -13.61 -8.76
CA VAL A 91 0.32 -14.64 -8.44
C VAL A 91 0.94 -15.82 -7.73
N ARG A 92 2.07 -16.34 -8.25
CA ARG A 92 2.77 -17.48 -7.62
C ARG A 92 3.24 -17.14 -6.21
N GLN A 93 3.85 -15.98 -6.02
CA GLN A 93 4.35 -15.53 -4.72
C GLN A 93 3.22 -15.29 -3.72
N GLY A 94 2.11 -14.73 -4.17
CA GLY A 94 0.92 -14.52 -3.34
C GLY A 94 0.31 -15.85 -2.86
N LYS A 95 0.16 -16.81 -3.78
CA LYS A 95 -0.33 -18.15 -3.46
C LYS A 95 0.63 -18.89 -2.51
N ASN A 96 1.93 -18.87 -2.77
CA ASN A 96 2.92 -19.48 -1.88
C ASN A 96 2.84 -18.93 -0.45
N THR A 97 2.68 -17.60 -0.33
CA THR A 97 2.57 -16.94 0.97
C THR A 97 1.28 -17.34 1.69
N ALA A 98 0.16 -17.38 0.98
CA ALA A 98 -1.13 -17.78 1.54
C ALA A 98 -1.13 -19.25 1.98
N ASP A 99 -0.57 -20.14 1.14
CA ASP A 99 -0.46 -21.57 1.45
C ASP A 99 0.47 -21.83 2.64
N ALA A 100 1.57 -21.07 2.77
CA ALA A 100 2.45 -21.15 3.93
C ALA A 100 1.75 -20.67 5.20
N ALA A 101 0.96 -19.60 5.11
CA ALA A 101 0.16 -19.10 6.24
C ALA A 101 -0.90 -20.12 6.67
N ALA A 102 -1.57 -20.77 5.72
CA ALA A 102 -2.53 -21.84 6.00
C ALA A 102 -1.87 -23.04 6.67
N ALA A 103 -0.72 -23.49 6.14
CA ALA A 103 0.03 -24.62 6.71
C ALA A 103 0.55 -24.33 8.13
N ALA A 104 0.92 -23.08 8.42
CA ALA A 104 1.33 -22.65 9.75
C ALA A 104 0.16 -22.49 10.73
N GLY A 105 -1.09 -22.61 10.25
CA GLY A 105 -2.30 -22.48 11.08
C GLY A 105 -2.49 -21.08 11.65
N VAL A 106 -2.07 -20.03 10.92
CA VAL A 106 -2.22 -18.65 11.42
C VAL A 106 -3.67 -18.31 11.69
N GLN A 107 -3.90 -17.52 12.70
CA GLN A 107 -5.26 -17.15 13.12
C GLN A 107 -5.82 -15.97 12.30
N HIS A 108 -5.00 -15.25 11.55
CA HIS A 108 -5.43 -14.15 10.71
C HIS A 108 -4.41 -13.83 9.63
N LEU A 109 -4.81 -13.97 8.37
CA LEU A 109 -4.08 -13.46 7.21
C LEU A 109 -4.67 -12.11 6.80
N VAL A 110 -3.86 -11.07 6.73
CA VAL A 110 -4.24 -9.79 6.15
C VAL A 110 -3.52 -9.64 4.82
N TYR A 111 -4.27 -9.64 3.73
CA TYR A 111 -3.75 -9.50 2.38
C TYR A 111 -3.95 -8.08 1.86
N ASP A 112 -2.90 -7.48 1.31
CA ASP A 112 -2.91 -6.16 0.71
C ASP A 112 -3.03 -6.30 -0.81
N SER A 113 -4.24 -6.04 -1.29
CA SER A 113 -4.65 -6.12 -2.69
C SER A 113 -4.60 -4.74 -3.36
N VAL A 114 -5.60 -4.40 -4.16
CA VAL A 114 -5.77 -3.08 -4.79
C VAL A 114 -7.26 -2.74 -4.95
N GLY A 115 -7.62 -1.49 -4.86
CA GLY A 115 -8.98 -1.00 -5.10
C GLY A 115 -9.48 -1.44 -6.47
N GLY A 116 -10.69 -2.02 -6.51
CA GLY A 116 -11.29 -2.48 -7.76
C GLY A 116 -10.85 -3.85 -8.27
N ALA A 117 -9.96 -4.57 -7.59
CA ALA A 117 -9.48 -5.88 -8.03
C ALA A 117 -10.61 -6.85 -8.40
N ASP A 118 -11.73 -6.81 -7.67
CA ASP A 118 -12.90 -7.68 -7.88
C ASP A 118 -13.87 -7.22 -8.99
N ARG A 119 -13.50 -6.19 -9.78
CA ARG A 119 -14.41 -5.57 -10.76
C ARG A 119 -14.07 -5.86 -12.21
N ASN A 120 -13.25 -6.86 -12.49
CA ASN A 120 -12.82 -7.26 -13.84
C ASN A 120 -12.33 -6.03 -14.63
N THR A 121 -11.23 -5.48 -14.17
CA THR A 121 -10.71 -4.19 -14.64
C THR A 121 -9.98 -4.29 -15.96
N GLY A 122 -9.42 -5.45 -16.27
CA GLY A 122 -8.50 -5.66 -17.38
C GLY A 122 -7.09 -5.08 -17.12
N ILE A 123 -6.84 -4.54 -15.95
CA ILE A 123 -5.54 -3.99 -15.56
C ILE A 123 -4.69 -5.14 -14.99
N PRO A 124 -3.54 -5.49 -15.61
CA PRO A 124 -2.80 -6.70 -15.24
C PRO A 124 -2.46 -6.81 -13.75
N HIS A 125 -1.97 -5.73 -13.13
CA HIS A 125 -1.63 -5.76 -11.70
C HIS A 125 -2.84 -5.72 -10.75
N PHE A 126 -4.05 -5.44 -11.22
CA PHE A 126 -5.29 -5.62 -10.44
C PHE A 126 -5.77 -7.07 -10.55
N GLU A 127 -5.71 -7.62 -11.75
CA GLU A 127 -6.14 -8.99 -12.03
C GLU A 127 -5.24 -10.04 -11.33
N SER A 128 -3.92 -9.80 -11.26
CA SER A 128 -2.99 -10.68 -10.52
C SER A 128 -3.35 -10.73 -9.03
N LYS A 129 -3.64 -9.58 -8.43
CA LYS A 129 -4.06 -9.51 -7.02
C LYS A 129 -5.41 -10.15 -6.77
N TRP A 130 -6.36 -9.98 -7.70
CA TRP A 130 -7.65 -10.67 -7.63
C TRP A 130 -7.49 -12.19 -7.70
N GLU A 131 -6.56 -12.69 -8.49
CA GLU A 131 -6.27 -14.13 -8.54
C GLU A 131 -5.75 -14.65 -7.20
N VAL A 132 -4.89 -13.90 -6.53
CA VAL A 132 -4.42 -14.23 -5.18
C VAL A 132 -5.56 -14.18 -4.16
N GLU A 133 -6.43 -13.15 -4.21
CA GLU A 133 -7.61 -13.07 -3.33
C GLU A 133 -8.52 -14.29 -3.49
N ARG A 134 -8.79 -14.71 -4.74
CA ARG A 134 -9.60 -15.90 -4.99
C ARG A 134 -8.98 -17.15 -4.39
N HIS A 135 -7.67 -17.30 -4.51
CA HIS A 135 -6.94 -18.43 -3.91
C HIS A 135 -7.04 -18.41 -2.36
N ILE A 136 -6.80 -17.26 -1.72
CA ILE A 136 -6.94 -17.12 -0.26
C ILE A 136 -8.32 -17.60 0.23
N ARG A 137 -9.39 -17.27 -0.50
CA ARG A 137 -10.75 -17.67 -0.17
C ARG A 137 -11.00 -19.19 -0.20
N THR A 138 -10.20 -19.93 -0.98
CA THR A 138 -10.31 -21.39 -1.08
C THR A 138 -9.63 -22.15 0.06
N LEU A 139 -8.74 -21.47 0.82
CA LEU A 139 -7.92 -22.13 1.83
C LEU A 139 -8.63 -22.37 3.18
N GLY A 140 -9.83 -21.80 3.38
CA GLY A 140 -10.50 -21.88 4.67
C GLY A 140 -9.77 -21.14 5.81
N LEU A 141 -8.73 -20.36 5.47
CA LEU A 141 -7.94 -19.57 6.40
C LEU A 141 -8.72 -18.31 6.82
N PRO A 142 -8.72 -17.93 8.10
CA PRO A 142 -9.27 -16.64 8.52
C PRO A 142 -8.50 -15.49 7.87
N TYR A 143 -9.18 -14.64 7.11
CA TYR A 143 -8.52 -13.58 6.34
C TYR A 143 -9.26 -12.24 6.40
N THR A 144 -8.54 -11.18 6.09
CA THR A 144 -9.03 -9.85 5.68
C THR A 144 -8.27 -9.42 4.43
N VAL A 145 -8.96 -8.78 3.49
CA VAL A 145 -8.34 -8.17 2.31
C VAL A 145 -8.52 -6.65 2.40
N PHE A 146 -7.43 -5.91 2.45
CA PHE A 146 -7.45 -4.48 2.17
C PHE A 146 -7.13 -4.23 0.70
N ARG A 147 -7.86 -3.28 0.12
CA ARG A 147 -7.72 -2.86 -1.27
C ARG A 147 -7.42 -1.37 -1.28
N PRO A 148 -6.16 -0.98 -1.07
CA PRO A 148 -5.76 0.41 -1.14
C PRO A 148 -6.05 1.01 -2.52
N VAL A 149 -6.39 2.29 -2.52
CA VAL A 149 -6.51 3.11 -3.72
C VAL A 149 -5.14 3.71 -4.10
N PHE A 150 -5.08 4.72 -4.96
CA PHE A 150 -3.83 5.35 -5.41
C PHE A 150 -3.02 5.90 -4.22
N PHE A 151 -1.71 5.58 -4.14
CA PHE A 151 -0.87 6.03 -3.03
C PHE A 151 -0.43 7.48 -3.22
N MET A 152 -0.57 8.29 -2.17
CA MET A 152 -0.04 9.66 -2.14
C MET A 152 1.48 9.67 -2.37
N GLU A 153 2.19 8.66 -1.87
CA GLU A 153 3.64 8.48 -2.05
C GLU A 153 4.07 8.23 -3.50
N ASN A 154 3.14 7.99 -4.43
CA ASN A 154 3.48 7.91 -5.85
C ASN A 154 4.03 9.24 -6.37
N PHE A 155 3.57 10.36 -5.83
CA PHE A 155 4.12 11.68 -6.16
C PHE A 155 5.58 11.87 -5.69
N ASN A 156 6.08 11.01 -4.80
CA ASN A 156 7.49 11.01 -4.37
C ASN A 156 8.43 10.27 -5.33
N THR A 157 7.90 9.64 -6.41
CA THR A 157 8.77 9.05 -7.44
C THR A 157 9.53 10.16 -8.16
N GLN A 158 10.75 9.87 -8.59
CA GLN A 158 11.63 10.90 -9.15
C GLN A 158 10.96 11.67 -10.30
N SER A 159 10.29 10.98 -11.22
CA SER A 159 9.62 11.61 -12.35
C SER A 159 8.55 12.63 -11.94
N TYR A 160 7.67 12.27 -10.99
CA TYR A 160 6.66 13.21 -10.49
C TYR A 160 7.30 14.32 -9.67
N ARG A 161 8.26 13.99 -8.80
CA ARG A 161 8.93 14.96 -7.94
C ARG A 161 9.62 16.03 -8.77
N ASP A 162 10.42 15.64 -9.75
CA ASP A 162 11.17 16.59 -10.61
C ASP A 162 10.20 17.51 -11.35
N SER A 163 9.13 16.97 -11.94
CA SER A 163 8.12 17.76 -12.65
C SER A 163 7.38 18.74 -11.72
N ILE A 164 7.00 18.31 -10.52
CA ILE A 164 6.34 19.16 -9.53
C ILE A 164 7.28 20.26 -9.04
N LEU A 165 8.55 19.94 -8.81
CA LEU A 165 9.57 20.92 -8.46
C LEU A 165 9.87 21.91 -9.60
N ASP A 166 9.60 21.55 -10.85
CA ASP A 166 9.62 22.45 -12.01
C ASP A 166 8.34 23.27 -12.20
N GLY A 167 7.38 23.15 -11.26
CA GLY A 167 6.11 23.87 -11.28
C GLY A 167 5.03 23.24 -12.14
N ARG A 168 5.11 21.94 -12.46
CA ARG A 168 4.12 21.24 -13.29
C ARG A 168 3.76 19.87 -12.72
N LEU A 169 2.47 19.62 -12.55
CA LEU A 169 1.94 18.27 -12.31
C LEU A 169 1.39 17.71 -13.62
N ALA A 170 2.19 16.90 -14.30
CA ALA A 170 1.79 16.23 -15.55
C ALA A 170 1.10 14.90 -15.24
N PHE A 171 -0.16 14.72 -15.66
CA PHE A 171 -0.92 13.50 -15.39
C PHE A 171 -1.97 13.26 -16.47
N GLY A 172 -2.29 11.99 -16.78
CA GLY A 172 -3.16 11.62 -17.89
C GLY A 172 -4.66 11.53 -17.55
N LEU A 173 -5.15 12.24 -16.53
CA LEU A 173 -6.58 12.31 -16.20
C LEU A 173 -7.19 13.63 -16.71
N GLN A 174 -8.51 13.61 -16.99
CA GLN A 174 -9.26 14.84 -17.23
C GLN A 174 -9.23 15.74 -15.98
N PRO A 175 -9.26 17.08 -16.14
CA PRO A 175 -9.18 18.01 -15.00
C PRO A 175 -10.28 17.82 -13.95
N GLU A 176 -11.44 17.32 -14.35
CA GLU A 176 -12.59 17.11 -13.49
C GLU A 176 -12.63 15.74 -12.83
N THR A 177 -11.76 14.82 -13.27
CA THR A 177 -11.74 13.45 -12.75
C THR A 177 -11.21 13.41 -11.34
N LYS A 178 -12.02 12.86 -10.44
CA LYS A 178 -11.66 12.68 -9.03
C LYS A 178 -10.93 11.37 -8.83
N LEU A 179 -9.74 11.44 -8.28
CA LEU A 179 -8.93 10.28 -7.90
C LEU A 179 -8.97 10.09 -6.38
N GLN A 180 -9.32 8.89 -5.93
CA GLN A 180 -9.18 8.53 -4.52
C GLN A 180 -7.72 8.20 -4.22
N MET A 181 -7.22 8.70 -3.09
CA MET A 181 -5.83 8.54 -2.67
C MET A 181 -5.73 8.11 -1.22
N ILE A 182 -4.65 7.42 -0.85
CA ILE A 182 -4.35 7.00 0.52
C ILE A 182 -2.87 7.19 0.83
N ALA A 183 -2.56 7.62 2.04
CA ALA A 183 -1.20 7.60 2.56
C ALA A 183 -0.80 6.17 2.96
N VAL A 184 0.42 5.76 2.67
CA VAL A 184 0.92 4.41 3.00
C VAL A 184 0.93 4.16 4.52
N GLU A 185 1.12 5.19 5.34
CA GLU A 185 1.04 5.04 6.80
C GLU A 185 -0.36 4.63 7.28
N ASP A 186 -1.42 5.07 6.58
CA ASP A 186 -2.79 4.69 6.90
C ASP A 186 -3.09 3.23 6.53
N ILE A 187 -2.45 2.69 5.49
CA ILE A 187 -2.50 1.25 5.21
C ILE A 187 -1.98 0.48 6.44
N GLY A 188 -0.84 0.91 6.99
CA GLY A 188 -0.31 0.35 8.23
C GLY A 188 -1.28 0.42 9.40
N ALA A 189 -2.02 1.53 9.51
CA ALA A 189 -3.03 1.71 10.56
C ALA A 189 -4.21 0.75 10.39
N PHE A 190 -4.77 0.59 9.19
CA PHE A 190 -5.85 -0.35 8.91
C PHE A 190 -5.43 -1.80 9.16
N VAL A 191 -4.24 -2.20 8.72
CA VAL A 191 -3.70 -3.55 8.96
C VAL A 191 -3.55 -3.82 10.46
N ALA A 192 -2.98 -2.89 11.23
CA ALA A 192 -2.83 -3.03 12.67
C ALA A 192 -4.20 -3.07 13.37
N MET A 193 -5.17 -2.32 12.88
CA MET A 193 -6.56 -2.35 13.38
C MET A 193 -7.22 -3.70 13.11
N ALA A 194 -6.99 -4.33 11.95
CA ALA A 194 -7.50 -5.64 11.63
C ALA A 194 -6.93 -6.72 12.56
N PHE A 195 -5.63 -6.69 12.86
CA PHE A 195 -5.05 -7.63 13.83
C PHE A 195 -5.57 -7.41 15.26
N ALA A 196 -5.79 -6.17 15.66
CA ALA A 196 -6.32 -5.84 16.99
C ALA A 196 -7.81 -6.18 17.15
N ASN A 197 -8.59 -6.12 16.08
CA ASN A 197 -10.05 -6.32 16.09
C ASN A 197 -10.45 -7.38 15.07
N ARG A 198 -9.80 -8.53 15.12
CA ARG A 198 -9.92 -9.62 14.15
C ARG A 198 -11.36 -9.90 13.74
N ASP A 199 -12.23 -10.13 14.68
CA ASP A 199 -13.62 -10.59 14.43
C ASP A 199 -14.44 -9.55 13.64
N ARG A 200 -14.10 -8.26 13.74
CA ARG A 200 -14.72 -7.19 12.97
C ARG A 200 -14.35 -7.24 11.49
N PHE A 201 -13.16 -7.76 11.15
CA PHE A 201 -12.60 -7.69 9.80
C PHE A 201 -12.59 -9.03 9.06
N LEU A 202 -12.91 -10.13 9.73
CA LEU A 202 -12.87 -11.46 9.12
C LEU A 202 -13.75 -11.57 7.87
N SER A 203 -13.19 -12.21 6.84
CA SER A 203 -13.83 -12.50 5.55
C SER A 203 -14.27 -11.27 4.77
N GLN A 204 -13.72 -10.09 5.11
CA GLN A 204 -14.03 -8.84 4.42
C GLN A 204 -12.99 -8.51 3.37
N GLY A 205 -13.45 -7.87 2.26
CA GLY A 205 -12.63 -7.16 1.30
C GLY A 205 -13.02 -5.69 1.32
N ILE A 206 -12.13 -4.81 1.76
CA ILE A 206 -12.44 -3.40 2.04
C ILE A 206 -11.54 -2.51 1.18
N GLU A 207 -12.13 -1.68 0.33
CA GLU A 207 -11.38 -0.60 -0.33
C GLU A 207 -11.06 0.49 0.71
N ILE A 208 -9.77 0.87 0.81
CA ILE A 208 -9.30 1.87 1.76
C ILE A 208 -8.72 3.08 1.02
N GLY A 209 -9.24 4.27 1.36
CA GLY A 209 -8.86 5.56 0.79
C GLY A 209 -8.93 6.65 1.84
N GLY A 210 -8.08 7.68 1.72
CA GLY A 210 -7.97 8.78 2.69
C GLY A 210 -8.55 10.09 2.19
N ASP A 211 -8.43 10.35 0.89
CA ASP A 211 -8.90 11.60 0.28
C ASP A 211 -9.39 11.39 -1.16
N VAL A 212 -10.08 12.40 -1.71
CA VAL A 212 -10.67 12.37 -3.06
C VAL A 212 -10.48 13.75 -3.69
N LEU A 213 -9.56 13.87 -4.64
CA LEU A 213 -9.20 15.14 -5.28
C LEU A 213 -9.08 15.00 -6.80
N THR A 214 -9.28 16.09 -7.50
CA THR A 214 -8.89 16.25 -8.91
C THR A 214 -7.38 16.58 -9.00
N MET A 215 -6.76 16.34 -10.15
CA MET A 215 -5.34 16.67 -10.33
C MET A 215 -5.04 18.18 -10.26
N PRO A 216 -5.91 19.10 -10.75
CA PRO A 216 -5.77 20.53 -10.46
C PRO A 216 -5.76 20.88 -8.95
N GLU A 217 -6.62 20.22 -8.14
CA GLU A 217 -6.61 20.42 -6.67
C GLU A 217 -5.30 19.90 -6.06
N VAL A 218 -4.81 18.73 -6.51
CA VAL A 218 -3.51 18.18 -6.10
C VAL A 218 -2.37 19.15 -6.43
N ALA A 219 -2.35 19.70 -7.65
CA ALA A 219 -1.35 20.69 -8.07
C ALA A 219 -1.41 21.95 -7.21
N SER A 220 -2.61 22.44 -6.88
CA SER A 220 -2.80 23.60 -6.00
C SER A 220 -2.23 23.35 -4.59
N HIS A 221 -2.44 22.15 -4.03
CA HIS A 221 -1.88 21.80 -2.72
C HIS A 221 -0.34 21.76 -2.74
N PHE A 222 0.26 21.20 -3.80
CA PHE A 222 1.72 21.26 -3.98
C PHE A 222 2.20 22.71 -4.06
N GLY A 223 1.50 23.56 -4.83
CA GLY A 223 1.82 24.98 -4.93
C GLY A 223 1.82 25.68 -3.58
N GLY A 224 0.83 25.38 -2.74
CA GLY A 224 0.74 25.91 -1.37
C GLY A 224 1.93 25.53 -0.49
N VAL A 225 2.36 24.26 -0.53
CA VAL A 225 3.49 23.78 0.27
C VAL A 225 4.82 24.30 -0.25
N LEU A 226 4.97 24.42 -1.59
CA LEU A 226 6.22 24.87 -2.22
C LEU A 226 6.38 26.40 -2.22
N GLY A 227 5.33 27.18 -1.88
CA GLY A 227 5.34 28.64 -1.92
C GLY A 227 5.44 29.21 -3.35
N ARG A 228 5.07 28.44 -4.36
CA ARG A 228 5.09 28.84 -5.78
C ARG A 228 4.03 28.07 -6.57
N PRO A 229 3.53 28.62 -7.70
CA PRO A 229 2.53 27.93 -8.51
C PRO A 229 3.03 26.58 -9.02
N VAL A 230 2.14 25.57 -8.96
CA VAL A 230 2.29 24.31 -9.66
C VAL A 230 1.06 24.16 -10.57
N GLU A 231 1.28 24.06 -11.86
CA GLU A 231 0.21 23.97 -12.84
C GLU A 231 -0.08 22.49 -13.17
N PHE A 232 -1.34 22.14 -13.25
CA PHE A 232 -1.74 20.85 -13.79
C PHE A 232 -1.60 20.85 -15.32
N VAL A 233 -0.91 19.85 -15.84
CA VAL A 233 -0.75 19.61 -17.28
C VAL A 233 -1.36 18.27 -17.62
N GLN A 234 -2.47 18.28 -18.37
CA GLN A 234 -3.09 17.06 -18.83
C GLN A 234 -2.23 16.44 -19.94
N LEU A 235 -1.82 15.19 -19.73
CA LEU A 235 -1.14 14.41 -20.76
C LEU A 235 -2.17 13.72 -21.67
N PRO A 236 -2.00 13.78 -23.00
CA PRO A 236 -2.86 13.06 -23.93
C PRO A 236 -2.80 11.54 -23.68
N LEU A 237 -3.97 10.91 -23.60
CA LEU A 237 -4.05 9.47 -23.29
C LEU A 237 -3.39 8.60 -24.39
N ASP A 238 -3.42 9.06 -25.66
CA ASP A 238 -2.77 8.34 -26.75
C ASP A 238 -1.25 8.32 -26.62
N GLU A 239 -0.63 9.43 -26.18
CA GLU A 239 0.80 9.46 -25.86
C GLU A 239 1.14 8.54 -24.69
N MET A 240 0.29 8.50 -23.66
CA MET A 240 0.43 7.58 -22.54
C MET A 240 0.31 6.12 -22.98
N ARG A 241 -0.56 5.83 -23.94
CA ARG A 241 -0.74 4.47 -24.49
C ARG A 241 0.47 4.00 -25.27
N GLU A 242 1.12 4.89 -26.03
CA GLU A 242 2.37 4.59 -26.72
C GLU A 242 3.52 4.34 -25.74
N ALA A 243 3.61 5.13 -24.67
CA ALA A 243 4.67 5.00 -23.66
C ALA A 243 4.49 3.79 -22.74
N SER A 244 3.25 3.51 -22.31
CA SER A 244 2.90 2.41 -21.41
C SER A 244 1.42 2.03 -21.57
N PRO A 245 1.11 0.99 -22.37
CA PRO A 245 -0.26 0.55 -22.58
C PRO A 245 -1.00 0.20 -21.28
N GLU A 246 -0.31 -0.43 -20.33
CA GLU A 246 -0.89 -0.80 -19.03
C GLU A 246 -1.31 0.44 -18.22
N TRP A 247 -0.46 1.46 -18.22
CA TRP A 247 -0.75 2.71 -17.53
C TRP A 247 -1.96 3.42 -18.16
N ALA A 248 -2.05 3.43 -19.48
CA ALA A 248 -3.20 4.02 -20.20
C ALA A 248 -4.52 3.32 -19.85
N VAL A 249 -4.53 1.96 -19.82
CA VAL A 249 -5.72 1.19 -19.41
C VAL A 249 -6.16 1.55 -17.99
N MET A 250 -5.20 1.75 -17.07
CA MET A 250 -5.50 2.15 -15.71
C MET A 250 -6.08 3.57 -15.65
N LEU A 251 -5.55 4.53 -16.43
CA LEU A 251 -6.08 5.89 -16.51
C LEU A 251 -7.51 5.89 -17.06
N GLU A 252 -7.79 5.15 -18.15
CA GLU A 252 -9.15 4.98 -18.68
C GLU A 252 -10.11 4.39 -17.64
N TRP A 253 -9.63 3.45 -16.84
CA TRP A 253 -10.42 2.86 -15.79
C TRP A 253 -10.72 3.89 -14.68
N PHE A 254 -9.77 4.75 -14.30
CA PHE A 254 -10.01 5.84 -13.37
C PHE A 254 -11.07 6.83 -13.87
N GLU A 255 -11.05 7.15 -15.17
CA GLU A 255 -12.03 8.03 -15.82
C GLU A 255 -13.44 7.46 -15.81
N THR A 256 -13.58 6.16 -16.11
CA THR A 256 -14.87 5.55 -16.40
C THR A 256 -15.50 4.85 -15.21
N ARG A 257 -14.71 4.28 -14.32
CA ARG A 257 -15.16 3.44 -13.19
C ARG A 257 -14.63 3.91 -11.85
N GLY A 258 -13.35 4.20 -11.77
CA GLY A 258 -12.66 4.68 -10.59
C GLY A 258 -12.75 3.78 -9.35
N TYR A 259 -12.12 4.21 -8.29
CA TYR A 259 -12.19 3.60 -6.98
C TYR A 259 -13.53 3.87 -6.28
N ARG A 260 -13.87 3.05 -5.25
CA ARG A 260 -15.15 3.13 -4.53
C ARG A 260 -14.99 3.04 -3.02
N ALA A 261 -13.84 3.46 -2.49
CA ALA A 261 -13.64 3.53 -1.05
C ALA A 261 -14.65 4.50 -0.42
N ASN A 262 -15.32 4.07 0.64
CA ASN A 262 -16.19 4.94 1.43
C ASN A 262 -15.35 5.75 2.43
N VAL A 263 -14.73 6.84 1.96
CA VAL A 263 -13.78 7.65 2.75
C VAL A 263 -14.42 8.17 4.03
N GLU A 264 -15.70 8.52 4.02
CA GLU A 264 -16.42 9.00 5.22
C GLU A 264 -16.52 7.90 6.29
N GLU A 265 -16.87 6.69 5.91
CA GLU A 265 -16.93 5.54 6.83
C GLU A 265 -15.53 5.16 7.34
N LEU A 266 -14.54 5.16 6.44
CA LEU A 266 -13.14 4.90 6.80
C LEU A 266 -12.62 5.92 7.80
N ARG A 267 -12.99 7.18 7.67
CA ARG A 267 -12.63 8.26 8.60
C ARG A 267 -13.30 8.10 9.96
N ARG A 268 -14.56 7.60 10.00
CA ARG A 268 -15.20 7.22 11.27
C ARG A 268 -14.50 6.03 11.93
N MET A 269 -14.02 5.09 11.13
CA MET A 269 -13.28 3.90 11.59
C MET A 269 -11.87 4.27 12.07
N HIS A 270 -11.20 5.17 11.38
CA HIS A 270 -9.86 5.69 11.65
C HIS A 270 -9.87 7.23 11.66
N PRO A 271 -10.15 7.88 12.80
CA PRO A 271 -10.23 9.35 12.88
C PRO A 271 -8.93 10.08 12.51
N GLY A 272 -7.78 9.39 12.57
CA GLY A 272 -6.48 9.90 12.13
C GLY A 272 -6.18 9.72 10.64
N LEU A 273 -7.15 9.26 9.84
CA LEU A 273 -7.00 9.04 8.39
C LEU A 273 -6.64 10.35 7.69
N LEU A 274 -5.50 10.36 7.01
CA LEU A 274 -4.93 11.56 6.42
C LEU A 274 -5.72 12.03 5.19
N THR A 275 -5.88 13.34 5.11
CA THR A 275 -6.16 14.02 3.84
C THR A 275 -4.84 14.27 3.09
N PHE A 276 -4.91 14.58 1.80
CA PHE A 276 -3.74 14.90 1.00
C PHE A 276 -2.94 16.09 1.55
N PRO A 277 -3.57 17.23 1.94
CA PRO A 277 -2.85 18.31 2.62
C PRO A 277 -2.14 17.87 3.90
N GLN A 278 -2.80 17.08 4.75
CA GLN A 278 -2.18 16.58 5.98
C GLN A 278 -0.99 15.64 5.73
N TRP A 279 -1.07 14.83 4.67
CA TRP A 279 0.05 14.02 4.22
C TRP A 279 1.22 14.88 3.72
N LEU A 280 0.94 15.94 2.94
CA LEU A 280 1.96 16.89 2.49
C LEU A 280 2.67 17.57 3.66
N GLU A 281 1.94 18.02 4.68
CA GLU A 281 2.50 18.64 5.89
C GLU A 281 3.46 17.71 6.65
N ARG A 282 3.21 16.40 6.61
CA ARG A 282 4.06 15.37 7.28
C ARG A 282 5.19 14.86 6.40
N SER A 283 5.16 15.17 5.14
CA SER A 283 6.17 14.76 4.17
C SER A 283 7.34 15.73 4.13
N ASP A 284 8.39 15.38 3.39
CA ASP A 284 9.56 16.23 3.17
C ASP A 284 9.35 17.33 2.09
N TRP A 285 8.14 17.44 1.52
CA TRP A 285 7.84 18.41 0.47
C TRP A 285 8.06 19.86 0.89
N SER A 286 7.78 20.19 2.13
CA SER A 286 8.06 21.54 2.70
C SER A 286 9.54 21.89 2.70
N SER A 287 10.46 20.93 2.66
CA SER A 287 11.90 21.18 2.59
C SER A 287 12.35 21.76 1.24
N PHE A 288 11.51 21.66 0.21
CA PHE A 288 11.72 22.24 -1.12
C PHE A 288 11.02 23.60 -1.31
N ALA A 289 10.33 24.11 -0.28
CA ALA A 289 9.67 25.42 -0.35
C ALA A 289 10.70 26.51 -0.66
N VAL A 290 10.31 27.46 -1.52
CA VAL A 290 11.10 28.65 -1.74
C VAL A 290 11.09 29.45 -0.44
N SER A 291 12.25 29.63 0.21
CA SER A 291 12.34 30.55 1.33
C SER A 291 11.96 31.95 0.80
N GLU A 292 10.92 32.56 1.40
CA GLU A 292 10.67 33.98 1.17
C GLU A 292 12.00 34.70 1.49
N ALA A 293 12.68 35.13 0.44
CA ALA A 293 13.85 35.97 0.60
C ALA A 293 13.37 37.28 1.25
N ALA A 294 13.85 37.54 2.47
CA ALA A 294 13.63 38.76 3.21
C ALA A 294 14.13 39.99 2.45
#